data_d17d0fb174a77aa3f1d53088a920e437
#
_entry.id   d17d0fb174a77aa3f1d53088a920e437
#
_cell.length_a   1.000
_cell.length_b   1.000
_cell.length_c   1.000
_cell.angle_alpha   90.00
_cell.angle_beta   90.00
_cell.angle_gamma   90.00
#
_symmetry.space_group_name_H-M   'P 1'
#
loop_
_entity.id
_entity.type
_entity.pdbx_description
1 polymer ?
#
loop_
_entity_poly.entity_id
_entity_poly.type
_entity_poly.pdbx_seq_one_letter_code
_entity_poly.pdbx_strand_id
1 'polypeptide(L)'
;MCGIAVNFSSGERAAALDLERIRHRGPDSSGEWRSPDGRCWLGATRLAIVDLSPTGAQPMTDPATGNVIVTNGEIYNHRAVREKLGRNVDWRGTSDTETLLVGYARWGHAVVEHLKGMFAFAIYDAARNELFLARDRLGIKPLYYTVDADGVRAASEVRVFAPDSGSITPAAVSAYLQWGACPEGELIYSGIQALPAGHAMTILPDGEIKSWRYWPSRKTFALFPDNVIGRLRGLIDNAVEEHLLSDVPVASFLSGGIDSSVVTALAAQKLANKLQTYSVGFDQTEFDETSIAQEIADRYGTDHHRIQLSEEEVIASVTEAVSKLDLPSVDAINTYIVSRAVAAHGVKVALSGLGGDELFGGYPSFRDVPRLQLFATLPSFLRRIIGLAGNLGERLADLPRTGDAAELAHWRRRFFTDESIRRAGLPIAAETADISVALPDDFARISWAELTGYMRRMLLRDADQMSMAVSLEMRVPFLDHELVEYVLGLPVATKKRYSGVKGLLVETCRDLLPASVYDRPKRGFILPMKQWMRGPLAKFVDEGLDEAIGRQLLPEVFVKEMQAAFQRDRLHWTRLWSLVVLGHYAKRRQLVRTPDENSPIHSHR
;
A
#
# COMPACT_ATOMS: atom_id res chain seq x y z
N MET A 1 8.92 1.46 13.00
CA MET A 1 7.65 2.09 12.54
C MET A 1 6.77 2.48 13.71
N CYS A 2 5.80 3.36 13.48
CA CYS A 2 4.99 3.94 14.55
C CYS A 2 3.54 4.04 14.12
N GLY A 3 2.65 4.26 15.08
CA GLY A 3 1.34 4.83 14.82
C GLY A 3 1.38 6.29 15.22
N ILE A 4 0.89 7.19 14.38
CA ILE A 4 0.75 8.61 14.71
C ILE A 4 -0.71 9.03 14.69
N ALA A 5 -1.02 10.01 15.54
CA ALA A 5 -2.33 10.63 15.62
C ALA A 5 -2.18 12.12 15.96
N VAL A 6 -2.97 12.96 15.32
CA VAL A 6 -2.86 14.41 15.36
C VAL A 6 -4.25 15.03 15.44
N ASN A 7 -4.38 16.06 16.25
CA ASN A 7 -5.56 16.91 16.27
C ASN A 7 -5.13 18.39 16.34
N PHE A 8 -5.52 19.17 15.34
CA PHE A 8 -5.24 20.61 15.26
C PHE A 8 -6.56 21.37 15.16
N SER A 9 -6.93 22.02 16.28
CA SER A 9 -8.22 22.69 16.42
C SER A 9 -8.18 24.12 15.86
N SER A 10 -9.24 24.52 15.17
CA SER A 10 -9.44 25.87 14.65
C SER A 10 -9.86 26.89 15.72
N GLY A 11 -10.38 26.46 16.85
CA GLY A 11 -10.93 27.38 17.88
C GLY A 11 -10.56 26.99 19.30
N GLU A 12 -11.03 25.87 19.78
CA GLU A 12 -10.90 25.40 21.15
C GLU A 12 -9.71 24.45 21.35
N ARG A 13 -9.57 23.97 22.57
CA ARG A 13 -8.54 22.99 22.93
C ARG A 13 -8.74 21.69 22.15
N ALA A 14 -7.71 21.25 21.42
CA ALA A 14 -7.72 19.99 20.70
C ALA A 14 -7.94 18.80 21.66
N ALA A 15 -8.91 17.95 21.37
CA ALA A 15 -9.11 16.70 22.12
C ALA A 15 -7.97 15.72 21.86
N ALA A 16 -7.59 14.92 22.85
CA ALA A 16 -6.71 13.79 22.64
C ALA A 16 -7.44 12.71 21.84
N LEU A 17 -6.71 12.03 20.94
CA LEU A 17 -7.22 10.88 20.20
C LEU A 17 -6.77 9.58 20.90
N ASP A 18 -7.54 8.51 20.72
CA ASP A 18 -7.29 7.23 21.38
C ASP A 18 -6.13 6.47 20.71
N LEU A 19 -4.94 6.53 21.31
CA LEU A 19 -3.75 5.83 20.85
C LEU A 19 -3.82 4.30 21.03
N GLU A 20 -4.65 3.79 21.95
CA GLU A 20 -4.81 2.34 22.12
C GLU A 20 -5.36 1.68 20.86
N ARG A 21 -6.13 2.40 20.05
CA ARG A 21 -6.63 1.91 18.75
C ARG A 21 -5.52 1.58 17.75
N ILE A 22 -4.32 2.17 17.90
CA ILE A 22 -3.16 1.95 17.04
C ILE A 22 -1.94 1.41 17.80
N ARG A 23 -2.13 0.90 19.02
CA ARG A 23 -1.05 0.36 19.84
C ARG A 23 -0.31 -0.81 19.19
N HIS A 24 -1.01 -1.61 18.39
CA HIS A 24 -0.43 -2.71 17.63
C HIS A 24 0.65 -2.26 16.64
N ARG A 25 0.65 -0.99 16.20
CA ARG A 25 1.69 -0.45 15.31
C ARG A 25 3.00 -0.17 16.03
N GLY A 26 2.93 0.13 17.32
CA GLY A 26 4.10 0.49 18.11
C GLY A 26 3.96 0.10 19.56
N PRO A 27 4.18 -1.19 19.90
CA PRO A 27 3.96 -1.70 21.26
C PRO A 27 5.05 -1.31 22.25
N ASP A 28 6.24 -0.83 21.79
CA ASP A 28 7.41 -0.61 22.65
C ASP A 28 7.23 0.62 23.57
N SER A 29 6.62 1.70 23.06
CA SER A 29 6.31 2.88 23.87
C SER A 29 5.21 3.75 23.24
N SER A 30 4.64 4.67 24.02
CA SER A 30 3.73 5.70 23.53
C SER A 30 4.03 7.03 24.18
N GLY A 31 3.66 8.12 23.53
CA GLY A 31 3.82 9.47 24.04
C GLY A 31 2.79 10.43 23.44
N GLU A 32 2.56 11.50 24.18
CA GLU A 32 1.64 12.57 23.83
C GLU A 32 2.29 13.93 24.07
N TRP A 33 1.91 14.90 23.29
CA TRP A 33 2.30 16.28 23.46
C TRP A 33 1.15 17.22 23.12
N ARG A 34 1.16 18.40 23.73
CA ARG A 34 0.17 19.44 23.48
C ARG A 34 0.84 20.80 23.39
N SER A 35 0.40 21.62 22.41
CA SER A 35 0.88 22.99 22.26
C SER A 35 0.53 23.85 23.49
N PRO A 36 1.31 24.92 23.77
CA PRO A 36 1.05 25.80 24.92
C PRO A 36 -0.34 26.44 24.92
N ASP A 37 -0.87 26.76 23.73
CA ASP A 37 -2.23 27.29 23.55
C ASP A 37 -3.32 26.19 23.60
N GLY A 38 -2.93 24.92 23.65
CA GLY A 38 -3.81 23.76 23.69
C GLY A 38 -4.43 23.38 22.36
N ARG A 39 -4.19 24.09 21.27
CA ARG A 39 -4.84 23.89 19.97
C ARG A 39 -4.27 22.74 19.15
N CYS A 40 -3.04 22.33 19.40
CA CYS A 40 -2.43 21.16 18.78
C CYS A 40 -2.22 20.04 19.79
N TRP A 41 -2.64 18.84 19.43
CA TRP A 41 -2.30 17.61 20.15
C TRP A 41 -1.63 16.64 19.19
N LEU A 42 -0.50 16.09 19.60
CA LEU A 42 0.25 15.07 18.87
C LEU A 42 0.40 13.83 19.74
N GLY A 43 0.18 12.67 19.16
CA GLY A 43 0.36 11.38 19.82
C GLY A 43 1.06 10.37 18.93
N ALA A 44 1.86 9.50 19.53
CA ALA A 44 2.55 8.44 18.84
C ALA A 44 2.60 7.14 19.66
N THR A 45 2.53 5.99 18.95
CA THR A 45 2.92 4.67 19.45
C THR A 45 4.16 4.24 18.70
N ARG A 46 5.19 3.73 19.38
CA ARG A 46 6.52 3.49 18.81
C ARG A 46 6.85 2.01 18.71
N LEU A 47 7.28 1.57 17.53
CA LEU A 47 8.06 0.37 17.31
C LEU A 47 9.52 0.81 17.13
N ALA A 48 10.36 0.57 18.12
CA ALA A 48 11.74 1.02 18.13
C ALA A 48 12.61 0.17 17.18
N ILE A 49 13.13 0.81 16.13
CA ILE A 49 13.96 0.20 15.08
C ILE A 49 15.27 0.95 14.92
N VAL A 50 15.23 2.29 14.83
CA VAL A 50 16.40 3.17 14.82
C VAL A 50 16.40 4.00 16.10
N ASP A 51 17.57 4.13 16.74
CA ASP A 51 17.76 4.75 18.05
C ASP A 51 16.90 4.11 19.16
N LEU A 52 17.31 2.97 19.66
CA LEU A 52 16.55 2.23 20.68
C LEU A 52 16.51 2.92 22.05
N SER A 53 17.24 4.03 22.20
CA SER A 53 17.32 4.81 23.43
C SER A 53 16.11 5.73 23.64
N PRO A 54 15.95 6.36 24.82
CA PRO A 54 14.91 7.36 25.05
C PRO A 54 14.98 8.59 24.16
N THR A 55 16.14 8.89 23.52
CA THR A 55 16.30 10.04 22.61
C THR A 55 15.50 9.86 21.30
N GLY A 56 15.18 8.62 20.94
CA GLY A 56 14.29 8.31 19.82
C GLY A 56 12.79 8.34 20.17
N ALA A 57 12.39 8.76 21.38
CA ALA A 57 10.99 8.82 21.79
C ALA A 57 10.20 9.88 20.99
N GLN A 58 8.92 9.62 20.79
CA GLN A 58 7.99 10.51 20.09
C GLN A 58 6.74 10.77 20.96
N PRO A 59 6.11 11.96 20.88
CA PRO A 59 6.49 13.14 20.08
C PRO A 59 7.86 13.69 20.47
N MET A 60 8.65 14.13 19.46
CA MET A 60 10.00 14.64 19.68
C MET A 60 10.02 16.16 19.53
N THR A 61 10.59 16.86 20.51
CA THR A 61 10.71 18.33 20.51
C THR A 61 12.14 18.76 20.16
N ASP A 62 12.29 19.71 19.25
CA ASP A 62 13.52 20.44 19.01
C ASP A 62 13.67 21.56 20.05
N PRO A 63 14.67 21.51 20.96
CA PRO A 63 14.84 22.53 22.00
C PRO A 63 15.17 23.92 21.44
N ALA A 64 15.77 23.98 20.25
CA ALA A 64 16.22 25.24 19.65
C ALA A 64 15.05 26.05 19.05
N THR A 65 14.06 25.37 18.49
CA THR A 65 12.94 26.02 17.80
C THR A 65 11.61 25.86 18.51
N GLY A 66 11.49 24.88 19.40
CA GLY A 66 10.21 24.47 20.00
C GLY A 66 9.32 23.65 19.07
N ASN A 67 9.78 23.33 17.85
CA ASN A 67 9.04 22.49 16.91
C ASN A 67 8.88 21.06 17.45
N VAL A 68 7.77 20.43 17.14
CA VAL A 68 7.47 19.07 17.62
C VAL A 68 7.02 18.18 16.48
N ILE A 69 7.57 16.96 16.43
CA ILE A 69 7.27 15.98 15.38
C ILE A 69 6.71 14.68 15.93
N VAL A 70 5.79 14.09 15.16
CA VAL A 70 5.48 12.66 15.18
C VAL A 70 5.65 12.09 13.78
N THR A 71 6.26 10.90 13.66
CA THR A 71 6.52 10.25 12.38
C THR A 71 6.23 8.76 12.42
N ASN A 72 5.68 8.26 11.32
CA ASN A 72 5.55 6.85 10.99
C ASN A 72 6.39 6.58 9.75
N GLY A 73 7.55 5.99 9.88
CA GLY A 73 8.41 5.69 8.74
C GLY A 73 9.89 5.63 9.09
N GLU A 74 10.73 5.63 8.04
CA GLU A 74 12.17 5.61 8.09
C GLU A 74 12.75 6.56 7.03
N ILE A 75 13.68 7.42 7.43
CA ILE A 75 14.42 8.30 6.52
C ILE A 75 15.79 7.66 6.23
N TYR A 76 15.85 6.87 5.18
CA TYR A 76 17.02 6.05 4.86
C TYR A 76 18.30 6.84 4.66
N ASN A 77 18.21 8.05 4.09
CA ASN A 77 19.36 8.92 3.86
C ASN A 77 19.65 9.89 5.02
N HIS A 78 19.14 9.64 6.24
CA HIS A 78 19.27 10.58 7.37
C HIS A 78 20.74 10.95 7.66
N ARG A 79 21.70 10.03 7.50
CA ARG A 79 23.13 10.31 7.70
C ARG A 79 23.65 11.36 6.71
N ALA A 80 23.30 11.23 5.42
CA ALA A 80 23.66 12.20 4.41
C ALA A 80 22.96 13.57 4.62
N VAL A 81 21.73 13.55 5.15
CA VAL A 81 21.01 14.76 5.55
C VAL A 81 21.73 15.43 6.72
N ARG A 82 22.19 14.70 7.75
CA ARG A 82 22.99 15.25 8.84
C ARG A 82 24.28 15.93 8.35
N GLU A 83 24.98 15.33 7.41
CA GLU A 83 26.17 15.93 6.78
C GLU A 83 25.85 17.26 6.11
N LYS A 84 24.73 17.36 5.37
CA LYS A 84 24.26 18.61 4.74
C LYS A 84 23.86 19.69 5.75
N LEU A 85 23.33 19.29 6.91
CA LEU A 85 22.97 20.21 7.99
C LEU A 85 24.21 20.80 8.70
N GLY A 86 25.38 20.14 8.58
CA GLY A 86 26.66 20.61 9.06
C GLY A 86 27.00 20.19 10.49
N ARG A 87 28.19 20.58 10.93
CA ARG A 87 28.77 20.13 12.21
C ARG A 87 28.31 20.90 13.44
N ASN A 88 27.58 21.99 13.24
CA ASN A 88 27.16 22.89 14.34
C ASN A 88 25.81 22.50 14.97
N VAL A 89 25.30 21.32 14.65
CA VAL A 89 24.07 20.79 15.25
C VAL A 89 24.43 19.94 16.45
N ASP A 90 23.81 20.26 17.59
CA ASP A 90 23.95 19.48 18.83
C ASP A 90 22.96 18.30 18.79
N TRP A 91 23.39 17.18 18.20
CA TRP A 91 22.60 15.98 18.08
C TRP A 91 22.45 15.27 19.44
N ARG A 92 21.21 15.01 19.87
CA ARG A 92 20.92 14.33 21.14
C ARG A 92 20.94 12.80 21.01
N GLY A 93 20.62 12.29 19.80
CA GLY A 93 20.55 10.87 19.52
C GLY A 93 20.98 10.52 18.10
N THR A 94 20.68 9.31 17.70
CA THR A 94 20.98 8.78 16.36
C THR A 94 19.74 8.67 15.48
N SER A 95 18.57 9.08 15.98
CA SER A 95 17.29 8.93 15.31
C SER A 95 17.21 9.72 13.98
N ASP A 96 16.66 9.09 12.98
CA ASP A 96 16.26 9.71 11.72
C ASP A 96 15.15 10.76 11.92
N THR A 97 14.28 10.56 12.91
CA THR A 97 13.24 11.52 13.35
C THR A 97 13.86 12.85 13.79
N GLU A 98 14.95 12.83 14.58
CA GLU A 98 15.66 14.04 14.96
C GLU A 98 16.26 14.75 13.73
N THR A 99 16.81 13.96 12.81
CA THR A 99 17.37 14.48 11.56
C THR A 99 16.30 15.20 10.73
N LEU A 100 15.10 14.63 10.64
CA LEU A 100 13.97 15.24 9.94
C LEU A 100 13.52 16.55 10.63
N LEU A 101 13.40 16.56 11.94
CA LEU A 101 12.97 17.72 12.72
C LEU A 101 13.96 18.90 12.59
N VAL A 102 15.26 18.64 12.72
CA VAL A 102 16.31 19.65 12.51
C VAL A 102 16.37 20.11 11.03
N GLY A 103 16.17 19.16 10.09
CA GLY A 103 16.05 19.49 8.67
C GLY A 103 14.88 20.42 8.38
N TYR A 104 13.73 20.21 9.02
CA TYR A 104 12.59 21.13 8.92
C TYR A 104 12.92 22.52 9.48
N ALA A 105 13.59 22.60 10.62
CA ALA A 105 14.03 23.88 11.17
C ALA A 105 14.95 24.67 10.19
N ARG A 106 15.72 23.95 9.37
CA ARG A 106 16.65 24.55 8.38
C ARG A 106 16.00 24.92 7.05
N TRP A 107 15.12 24.04 6.51
CA TRP A 107 14.60 24.16 5.15
C TRP A 107 13.09 24.42 5.10
N GLY A 108 12.41 24.42 6.26
CA GLY A 108 10.95 24.54 6.32
C GLY A 108 10.27 23.43 5.54
N HIS A 109 9.21 23.78 4.83
CA HIS A 109 8.42 22.83 4.04
C HIS A 109 9.22 22.12 2.91
N ALA A 110 10.33 22.71 2.44
CA ALA A 110 11.19 22.10 1.43
C ALA A 110 11.98 20.88 1.96
N VAL A 111 11.92 20.59 3.27
CA VAL A 111 12.56 19.40 3.85
C VAL A 111 12.23 18.12 3.08
N VAL A 112 10.99 17.95 2.58
CA VAL A 112 10.53 16.77 1.83
C VAL A 112 11.33 16.48 0.56
N GLU A 113 11.97 17.51 -0.02
CA GLU A 113 12.81 17.37 -1.22
C GLU A 113 14.17 16.73 -0.91
N HIS A 114 14.61 16.81 0.35
CA HIS A 114 15.89 16.27 0.83
C HIS A 114 15.80 14.83 1.36
N LEU A 115 14.59 14.31 1.53
CA LEU A 115 14.37 13.01 2.15
C LEU A 115 14.34 11.88 1.12
N LYS A 116 14.99 10.76 1.47
CA LYS A 116 14.76 9.45 0.87
C LYS A 116 14.21 8.53 1.95
N GLY A 117 13.12 7.84 1.67
CA GLY A 117 12.53 6.93 2.65
C GLY A 117 11.04 6.72 2.43
N MET A 118 10.48 5.98 3.34
CA MET A 118 9.05 5.74 3.49
C MET A 118 8.57 6.47 4.74
N PHE A 119 7.64 7.41 4.60
CA PHE A 119 7.24 8.24 5.73
C PHE A 119 5.84 8.83 5.63
N ALA A 120 5.24 9.00 6.78
CA ALA A 120 4.14 9.91 7.04
C ALA A 120 4.44 10.64 8.35
N PHE A 121 4.43 11.95 8.36
CA PHE A 121 4.76 12.71 9.56
C PHE A 121 3.88 13.94 9.72
N ALA A 122 3.86 14.44 10.95
CA ALA A 122 3.27 15.72 11.31
C ALA A 122 4.27 16.53 12.15
N ILE A 123 4.46 17.79 11.78
CA ILE A 123 5.28 18.75 12.52
C ILE A 123 4.42 19.93 12.94
N TYR A 124 4.40 20.21 14.25
CA TYR A 124 3.92 21.49 14.75
C TYR A 124 5.06 22.49 14.72
N ASP A 125 4.90 23.57 13.95
CA ASP A 125 5.81 24.71 13.89
C ASP A 125 5.45 25.72 14.97
N ALA A 126 6.28 25.80 16.00
CA ALA A 126 6.01 26.64 17.16
C ALA A 126 6.08 28.15 16.85
N ALA A 127 6.91 28.55 15.89
CA ALA A 127 7.08 29.95 15.50
C ALA A 127 5.91 30.48 14.68
N ARG A 128 5.32 29.60 13.82
CA ARG A 128 4.21 29.94 12.94
C ARG A 128 2.85 29.52 13.48
N ASN A 129 2.84 28.70 14.53
CA ASN A 129 1.64 28.08 15.08
C ASN A 129 0.85 27.34 13.98
N GLU A 130 1.55 26.61 13.14
CA GLU A 130 0.97 25.84 12.02
C GLU A 130 1.27 24.35 12.17
N LEU A 131 0.44 23.51 11.54
CA LEU A 131 0.67 22.07 11.44
C LEU A 131 1.10 21.73 10.00
N PHE A 132 2.25 21.08 9.85
CA PHE A 132 2.76 20.59 8.58
C PHE A 132 2.67 19.07 8.52
N LEU A 133 1.99 18.55 7.51
CA LEU A 133 1.82 17.13 7.23
C LEU A 133 2.52 16.78 5.93
N ALA A 134 3.17 15.62 5.85
CA ALA A 134 3.68 15.10 4.58
C ALA A 134 3.60 13.57 4.52
N ARG A 135 3.43 13.06 3.31
CA ARG A 135 3.42 11.62 3.00
C ARG A 135 4.43 11.32 1.90
N ASP A 136 5.14 10.19 2.00
CA ASP A 136 6.18 9.81 1.07
C ASP A 136 5.73 9.74 -0.39
N ARG A 137 6.70 9.70 -1.30
CA ARG A 137 6.51 9.83 -2.76
C ARG A 137 5.55 8.82 -3.36
N LEU A 138 5.62 7.58 -2.91
CA LEU A 138 4.79 6.48 -3.44
C LEU A 138 3.61 6.12 -2.53
N GLY A 139 3.52 6.74 -1.34
CA GLY A 139 2.47 6.47 -0.36
C GLY A 139 2.65 5.13 0.34
N ILE A 140 3.90 4.73 0.59
CA ILE A 140 4.26 3.50 1.31
C ILE A 140 3.68 3.55 2.71
N LYS A 141 3.79 4.72 3.39
CA LYS A 141 3.18 4.92 4.70
C LYS A 141 1.83 5.61 4.59
N PRO A 142 0.81 5.12 5.32
CA PRO A 142 -0.51 5.74 5.31
C PRO A 142 -0.54 7.02 6.14
N LEU A 143 -1.32 7.99 5.68
CA LEU A 143 -1.73 9.16 6.44
C LEU A 143 -3.15 9.54 6.02
N TYR A 144 -4.09 9.33 6.91
CA TYR A 144 -5.49 9.69 6.73
C TYR A 144 -5.80 10.96 7.48
N TYR A 145 -6.74 11.75 6.98
CA TYR A 145 -7.18 12.96 7.64
C TYR A 145 -8.68 13.22 7.43
N THR A 146 -9.24 14.01 8.32
CA THR A 146 -10.59 14.57 8.20
C THR A 146 -10.55 16.04 8.58
N VAL A 147 -11.42 16.81 7.96
CA VAL A 147 -11.61 18.24 8.21
C VAL A 147 -13.06 18.46 8.59
N ASP A 148 -13.29 19.10 9.72
CA ASP A 148 -14.62 19.49 10.19
C ASP A 148 -14.59 20.89 10.84
N ALA A 149 -15.69 21.29 11.48
CA ALA A 149 -15.80 22.59 12.12
C ALA A 149 -14.79 22.79 13.28
N ASP A 150 -14.37 21.68 13.90
CA ASP A 150 -13.43 21.70 15.03
C ASP A 150 -11.97 21.77 14.59
N GLY A 151 -11.68 21.53 13.29
CA GLY A 151 -10.34 21.60 12.73
C GLY A 151 -9.94 20.38 11.91
N VAL A 152 -8.66 19.99 12.00
CA VAL A 152 -8.08 18.87 11.24
C VAL A 152 -7.61 17.77 12.20
N ARG A 153 -8.03 16.55 11.94
CA ARG A 153 -7.50 15.35 12.59
C ARG A 153 -6.79 14.49 11.56
N ALA A 154 -5.62 13.95 11.90
CA ALA A 154 -4.89 13.04 11.02
C ALA A 154 -4.34 11.84 11.81
N ALA A 155 -4.21 10.68 11.15
CA ALA A 155 -3.65 9.48 11.77
C ALA A 155 -3.13 8.46 10.74
N SER A 156 -2.31 7.52 11.23
CA SER A 156 -1.84 6.37 10.44
C SER A 156 -2.95 5.39 10.06
N GLU A 157 -4.01 5.30 10.85
CA GLU A 157 -5.17 4.44 10.60
C GLU A 157 -6.47 5.19 10.85
N VAL A 158 -7.49 4.90 10.04
CA VAL A 158 -8.80 5.58 10.15
C VAL A 158 -9.52 5.25 11.46
N ARG A 159 -9.24 4.09 12.06
CA ARG A 159 -9.87 3.66 13.33
C ARG A 159 -9.62 4.61 14.49
N VAL A 160 -8.63 5.49 14.40
CA VAL A 160 -8.32 6.47 15.46
C VAL A 160 -9.42 7.50 15.61
N PHE A 161 -9.99 7.97 14.49
CA PHE A 161 -11.01 9.02 14.48
C PHE A 161 -12.31 8.61 13.75
N ALA A 162 -12.33 7.44 13.12
CA ALA A 162 -13.55 6.92 12.54
C ALA A 162 -14.56 6.59 13.65
N PRO A 163 -15.84 6.91 13.45
CA PRO A 163 -16.87 6.55 14.39
C PRO A 163 -16.99 5.03 14.55
N ASP A 164 -17.37 4.56 15.74
CA ASP A 164 -17.58 3.14 16.01
C ASP A 164 -18.88 2.62 15.35
N SER A 165 -19.76 3.53 14.95
CA SER A 165 -20.95 3.27 14.14
C SER A 165 -21.15 4.41 13.15
N GLY A 166 -21.73 4.13 11.98
CA GLY A 166 -21.90 5.17 10.98
C GLY A 166 -22.53 4.65 9.71
N SER A 167 -22.44 5.48 8.67
CA SER A 167 -22.99 5.17 7.37
C SER A 167 -21.89 5.09 6.30
N ILE A 168 -22.11 4.22 5.34
CA ILE A 168 -21.29 4.08 4.15
C ILE A 168 -22.07 4.66 2.97
N THR A 169 -21.44 5.51 2.18
CA THR A 169 -22.06 6.04 0.97
C THR A 169 -22.16 4.98 -0.12
N PRO A 170 -23.18 5.01 -0.99
CA PRO A 170 -23.23 4.15 -2.17
C PRO A 170 -22.00 4.28 -3.06
N ALA A 171 -21.41 5.48 -3.16
CA ALA A 171 -20.19 5.75 -3.91
C ALA A 171 -18.98 4.98 -3.32
N ALA A 172 -18.80 4.97 -2.00
CA ALA A 172 -17.74 4.24 -1.33
C ALA A 172 -17.86 2.72 -1.50
N VAL A 173 -19.09 2.17 -1.42
CA VAL A 173 -19.36 0.76 -1.71
C VAL A 173 -19.01 0.43 -3.16
N SER A 174 -19.44 1.29 -4.09
CA SER A 174 -19.12 1.14 -5.52
C SER A 174 -17.62 1.14 -5.77
N ALA A 175 -16.90 2.13 -5.23
CA ALA A 175 -15.46 2.25 -5.39
C ALA A 175 -14.72 1.02 -4.84
N TYR A 176 -15.11 0.55 -3.65
CA TYR A 176 -14.58 -0.68 -3.09
C TYR A 176 -14.83 -1.90 -4.00
N LEU A 177 -16.05 -2.10 -4.49
CA LEU A 177 -16.37 -3.23 -5.36
C LEU A 177 -15.62 -3.14 -6.70
N GLN A 178 -15.52 -1.95 -7.29
CA GLN A 178 -14.79 -1.79 -8.55
C GLN A 178 -13.33 -2.19 -8.45
N TRP A 179 -12.69 -1.88 -7.34
CA TRP A 179 -11.23 -1.99 -7.19
C TRP A 179 -10.76 -3.04 -6.20
N GLY A 180 -11.65 -3.65 -5.43
CA GLY A 180 -11.31 -4.61 -4.37
C GLY A 180 -10.71 -3.98 -3.11
N ALA A 181 -10.59 -2.65 -3.09
CA ALA A 181 -10.07 -1.84 -1.99
C ALA A 181 -10.52 -0.38 -2.16
N CYS A 182 -10.60 0.40 -1.07
CA CYS A 182 -11.02 1.81 -1.15
C CYS A 182 -9.96 2.68 -1.85
N PRO A 183 -10.30 3.50 -2.84
CA PRO A 183 -9.41 4.53 -3.39
C PRO A 183 -9.04 5.59 -2.34
N GLU A 184 -7.94 6.33 -2.57
CA GLU A 184 -7.46 7.35 -1.62
C GLU A 184 -8.43 8.54 -1.47
N GLY A 185 -9.16 8.88 -2.55
CA GLY A 185 -10.13 9.98 -2.58
C GLY A 185 -11.54 9.61 -2.12
N GLU A 186 -11.88 8.32 -2.05
CA GLU A 186 -13.21 7.82 -1.67
C GLU A 186 -13.06 6.65 -0.71
N LEU A 187 -12.81 6.97 0.56
CA LEU A 187 -12.71 5.94 1.59
C LEU A 187 -14.10 5.47 2.02
N ILE A 188 -14.13 4.39 2.77
CA ILE A 188 -15.37 3.79 3.26
C ILE A 188 -16.18 4.73 4.18
N TYR A 189 -15.50 5.68 4.82
CA TYR A 189 -16.09 6.70 5.70
C TYR A 189 -16.17 8.03 4.98
N SER A 190 -17.36 8.62 4.92
CA SER A 190 -17.54 9.97 4.40
C SER A 190 -16.73 11.00 5.20
N GLY A 191 -16.09 11.95 4.51
CA GLY A 191 -15.30 13.02 5.12
C GLY A 191 -13.90 12.59 5.58
N ILE A 192 -13.53 11.31 5.46
CA ILE A 192 -12.16 10.84 5.72
C ILE A 192 -11.47 10.62 4.38
N GLN A 193 -10.26 11.16 4.24
CA GLN A 193 -9.44 11.08 3.03
C GLN A 193 -8.02 10.63 3.39
N ALA A 194 -7.32 10.05 2.41
CA ALA A 194 -5.87 9.87 2.51
C ALA A 194 -5.16 11.12 2.00
N LEU A 195 -4.10 11.56 2.69
CA LEU A 195 -3.19 12.51 2.08
C LEU A 195 -2.54 11.83 0.88
N PRO A 196 -2.68 12.38 -0.35
CA PRO A 196 -2.18 11.70 -1.53
C PRO A 196 -0.67 11.49 -1.47
N ALA A 197 -0.18 10.42 -2.09
CA ALA A 197 1.24 10.13 -2.17
C ALA A 197 2.03 11.27 -2.84
N GLY A 198 3.22 11.58 -2.30
CA GLY A 198 4.04 12.69 -2.80
C GLY A 198 3.44 14.07 -2.54
N HIS A 199 2.53 14.18 -1.57
CA HIS A 199 1.92 15.46 -1.17
C HIS A 199 2.35 15.89 0.22
N ALA A 200 2.34 17.19 0.39
CA ALA A 200 2.44 17.86 1.68
C ALA A 200 1.25 18.80 1.88
N MET A 201 0.94 19.09 3.14
CA MET A 201 -0.19 19.92 3.55
C MET A 201 0.21 20.77 4.74
N THR A 202 -0.18 22.03 4.74
CA THR A 202 -0.06 22.93 5.89
C THR A 202 -1.45 23.36 6.33
N ILE A 203 -1.68 23.34 7.62
CA ILE A 203 -2.88 23.87 8.27
C ILE A 203 -2.46 25.10 9.06
N LEU A 204 -3.00 26.25 8.68
CA LEU A 204 -2.69 27.53 9.29
C LEU A 204 -3.51 27.76 10.57
N PRO A 205 -3.11 28.73 11.44
CA PRO A 205 -3.81 29.02 12.68
C PRO A 205 -5.27 29.44 12.51
N ASP A 206 -5.62 30.03 11.36
CA ASP A 206 -6.98 30.46 11.01
C ASP A 206 -7.83 29.33 10.39
N GLY A 207 -7.27 28.12 10.27
CA GLY A 207 -7.92 26.97 9.67
C GLY A 207 -7.76 26.84 8.15
N GLU A 208 -7.05 27.79 7.49
CA GLU A 208 -6.75 27.66 6.05
C GLU A 208 -5.86 26.42 5.82
N ILE A 209 -6.21 25.63 4.81
CA ILE A 209 -5.47 24.41 4.42
C ILE A 209 -4.82 24.63 3.06
N LYS A 210 -3.50 24.43 2.99
CA LYS A 210 -2.73 24.46 1.75
C LYS A 210 -2.13 23.10 1.51
N SER A 211 -2.50 22.43 0.38
CA SER A 211 -1.94 21.15 -0.03
C SER A 211 -1.27 21.27 -1.38
N TRP A 212 -0.12 20.64 -1.55
CA TRP A 212 0.60 20.61 -2.83
C TRP A 212 1.31 19.28 -3.06
N ARG A 213 1.47 18.97 -4.34
CA ARG A 213 2.26 17.82 -4.78
C ARG A 213 3.73 18.20 -4.87
N TYR A 214 4.60 17.56 -4.09
CA TYR A 214 6.04 17.78 -4.18
C TYR A 214 6.74 16.73 -5.07
N TRP A 215 6.08 15.58 -5.34
CA TRP A 215 6.59 14.52 -6.21
C TRP A 215 5.45 13.79 -6.96
N PRO A 216 5.67 13.39 -8.25
CA PRO A 216 6.80 13.81 -9.07
C PRO A 216 6.72 15.30 -9.42
N SER A 217 7.81 15.99 -9.24
CA SER A 217 7.94 17.35 -9.78
C SER A 217 7.98 17.20 -11.30
N ARG A 218 7.27 18.03 -12.07
CA ARG A 218 7.02 18.02 -13.53
C ARG A 218 8.17 17.57 -14.47
N LYS A 219 9.08 16.72 -14.03
CA LYS A 219 10.22 16.23 -14.79
C LYS A 219 9.75 15.19 -15.80
N THR A 220 10.19 15.36 -17.03
CA THR A 220 10.12 14.33 -18.05
C THR A 220 11.08 13.21 -17.65
N PHE A 221 10.57 12.02 -17.41
CA PHE A 221 11.40 10.84 -17.16
C PHE A 221 11.97 10.27 -18.47
N ALA A 222 12.61 11.05 -19.29
CA ALA A 222 13.24 10.53 -20.52
C ALA A 222 14.76 10.44 -20.32
N LEU A 223 15.30 9.23 -20.40
CA LEU A 223 16.72 8.94 -20.23
C LEU A 223 17.28 8.19 -21.43
N PHE A 224 18.48 8.54 -21.84
CA PHE A 224 19.27 7.84 -22.85
C PHE A 224 20.64 7.49 -22.27
N PRO A 225 20.72 6.64 -21.24
CA PRO A 225 21.96 6.39 -20.54
C PRO A 225 22.87 5.43 -21.28
N ASP A 226 24.17 5.71 -21.25
CA ASP A 226 25.19 4.70 -21.47
C ASP A 226 25.26 3.74 -20.29
N ASN A 227 25.66 2.50 -20.49
CA ASN A 227 25.81 1.49 -19.44
C ASN A 227 24.57 1.31 -18.52
N VAL A 228 23.41 1.03 -19.13
CA VAL A 228 22.14 0.82 -18.40
C VAL A 228 22.25 -0.23 -17.29
N ILE A 229 22.86 -1.39 -17.60
CA ILE A 229 22.97 -2.52 -16.66
C ILE A 229 23.76 -2.13 -15.41
N GLY A 230 24.95 -1.52 -15.59
CA GLY A 230 25.77 -1.09 -14.46
C GLY A 230 25.12 -0.03 -13.59
N ARG A 231 24.43 0.95 -14.22
CA ARG A 231 23.71 1.99 -13.48
C ARG A 231 22.52 1.41 -12.73
N LEU A 232 21.73 0.56 -13.38
CA LEU A 232 20.57 -0.09 -12.76
C LEU A 232 21.00 -0.98 -11.60
N ARG A 233 22.06 -1.76 -11.77
CA ARG A 233 22.63 -2.58 -10.68
C ARG A 233 23.02 -1.72 -9.49
N GLY A 234 23.71 -0.60 -9.70
CA GLY A 234 24.09 0.31 -8.62
C GLY A 234 22.90 0.92 -7.88
N LEU A 235 21.82 1.26 -8.60
CA LEU A 235 20.60 1.77 -7.97
C LEU A 235 19.89 0.70 -7.12
N ILE A 236 19.79 -0.54 -7.61
CA ILE A 236 19.19 -1.64 -6.84
C ILE A 236 20.04 -1.95 -5.61
N ASP A 237 21.36 -2.00 -5.77
CA ASP A 237 22.31 -2.27 -4.68
C ASP A 237 22.22 -1.22 -3.57
N ASN A 238 22.21 0.07 -3.96
CA ASN A 238 22.04 1.19 -3.03
C ASN A 238 20.67 1.16 -2.34
N ALA A 239 19.59 0.90 -3.09
CA ALA A 239 18.27 0.80 -2.51
C ALA A 239 18.19 -0.29 -1.44
N VAL A 240 18.75 -1.48 -1.71
CA VAL A 240 18.79 -2.56 -0.70
C VAL A 240 19.64 -2.13 0.50
N GLU A 241 20.81 -1.54 0.28
CA GLU A 241 21.71 -1.10 1.37
C GLU A 241 21.05 -0.05 2.27
N GLU A 242 20.42 0.96 1.71
CA GLU A 242 19.70 1.99 2.47
C GLU A 242 18.55 1.39 3.29
N HIS A 243 17.85 0.38 2.76
CA HIS A 243 16.77 -0.30 3.48
C HIS A 243 17.25 -1.27 4.60
N LEU A 244 18.54 -1.54 4.70
CA LEU A 244 19.13 -2.30 5.81
C LEU A 244 19.42 -1.44 7.05
N LEU A 245 19.25 -0.12 6.98
CA LEU A 245 19.45 0.78 8.10
C LEU A 245 18.54 0.40 9.28
N SER A 246 19.12 -0.13 10.37
CA SER A 246 18.36 -0.60 11.53
C SER A 246 19.32 -0.89 12.70
N ASP A 247 18.86 -0.62 13.93
CA ASP A 247 19.54 -1.02 15.17
C ASP A 247 18.98 -2.35 15.72
N VAL A 248 17.99 -2.95 15.02
CA VAL A 248 17.48 -4.30 15.29
C VAL A 248 17.76 -5.22 14.09
N PRO A 249 17.76 -6.55 14.26
CA PRO A 249 17.93 -7.47 13.14
C PRO A 249 16.91 -7.25 12.02
N VAL A 250 17.39 -7.23 10.77
CA VAL A 250 16.58 -7.16 9.56
C VAL A 250 16.47 -8.54 8.95
N ALA A 251 15.24 -8.97 8.64
CA ALA A 251 14.97 -10.21 7.93
C ALA A 251 14.60 -9.95 6.45
N SER A 252 14.45 -10.99 5.67
CA SER A 252 13.91 -10.92 4.29
C SER A 252 12.86 -11.99 4.06
N PHE A 253 11.74 -11.61 3.45
CA PHE A 253 10.81 -12.57 2.88
C PHE A 253 11.42 -13.21 1.63
N LEU A 254 11.49 -14.53 1.60
CA LEU A 254 12.09 -15.28 0.50
C LEU A 254 11.09 -16.28 -0.08
N SER A 255 10.40 -15.88 -1.16
CA SER A 255 9.41 -16.73 -1.83
C SER A 255 10.00 -17.60 -2.95
N GLY A 256 11.31 -17.49 -3.24
CA GLY A 256 11.91 -18.12 -4.42
C GLY A 256 11.58 -17.43 -5.76
N GLY A 257 10.83 -16.32 -5.75
CA GLY A 257 10.59 -15.48 -6.92
C GLY A 257 11.79 -14.55 -7.23
N ILE A 258 11.86 -14.02 -8.46
CA ILE A 258 12.97 -13.17 -8.93
C ILE A 258 13.21 -12.01 -7.95
N ASP A 259 12.18 -11.26 -7.59
CA ASP A 259 12.31 -10.03 -6.79
C ASP A 259 12.82 -10.31 -5.40
N SER A 260 12.19 -11.24 -4.68
CA SER A 260 12.62 -11.63 -3.32
C SER A 260 14.03 -12.21 -3.31
N SER A 261 14.40 -12.97 -4.36
CA SER A 261 15.75 -13.54 -4.50
C SER A 261 16.81 -12.47 -4.73
N VAL A 262 16.54 -11.45 -5.56
CA VAL A 262 17.46 -10.31 -5.77
C VAL A 262 17.67 -9.53 -4.47
N VAL A 263 16.58 -9.16 -3.79
CA VAL A 263 16.64 -8.41 -2.53
C VAL A 263 17.41 -9.21 -1.47
N THR A 264 17.08 -10.48 -1.31
CA THR A 264 17.75 -11.37 -0.34
C THR A 264 19.24 -11.54 -0.64
N ALA A 265 19.59 -11.77 -1.92
CA ALA A 265 21.00 -11.96 -2.32
C ALA A 265 21.85 -10.73 -2.01
N LEU A 266 21.35 -9.54 -2.35
CA LEU A 266 22.05 -8.27 -2.07
C LEU A 266 22.13 -7.98 -0.56
N ALA A 267 21.04 -8.18 0.18
CA ALA A 267 21.03 -7.99 1.62
C ALA A 267 22.00 -8.95 2.35
N ALA A 268 22.05 -10.22 1.93
CA ALA A 268 22.99 -11.20 2.51
C ALA A 268 24.46 -10.83 2.28
N GLN A 269 24.80 -10.30 1.10
CA GLN A 269 26.16 -9.81 0.81
C GLN A 269 26.56 -8.63 1.72
N LYS A 270 25.62 -7.74 2.06
CA LYS A 270 25.85 -6.58 2.93
C LYS A 270 25.94 -6.96 4.42
N LEU A 271 25.18 -7.94 4.86
CA LEU A 271 25.09 -8.36 6.28
C LEU A 271 26.05 -9.50 6.65
N ALA A 272 26.98 -9.88 5.76
CA ALA A 272 27.98 -10.91 6.01
C ALA A 272 27.39 -12.19 6.61
N ASN A 273 26.38 -12.78 5.97
CA ASN A 273 25.70 -14.04 6.33
C ASN A 273 24.93 -14.02 7.67
N LYS A 274 24.55 -12.84 8.16
CA LYS A 274 23.69 -12.69 9.34
C LYS A 274 22.22 -12.45 9.01
N LEU A 275 21.86 -12.49 7.72
CA LEU A 275 20.49 -12.25 7.28
C LEU A 275 19.61 -13.45 7.62
N GLN A 276 18.54 -13.21 8.39
CA GLN A 276 17.47 -14.17 8.56
C GLN A 276 16.53 -14.11 7.35
N THR A 277 16.17 -15.25 6.80
CA THR A 277 15.23 -15.34 5.68
C THR A 277 14.08 -16.25 6.02
N TYR A 278 12.89 -15.88 5.56
CA TYR A 278 11.66 -16.58 5.88
C TYR A 278 10.89 -16.94 4.63
N SER A 279 10.58 -18.22 4.48
CA SER A 279 9.60 -18.73 3.51
C SER A 279 8.41 -19.36 4.23
N VAL A 280 7.22 -19.14 3.69
CA VAL A 280 5.99 -19.72 4.22
C VAL A 280 5.44 -20.69 3.18
N GLY A 281 5.30 -21.95 3.56
CA GLY A 281 4.73 -23.03 2.77
C GLY A 281 3.44 -23.57 3.38
N PHE A 282 2.73 -24.37 2.61
CA PHE A 282 1.51 -25.08 3.00
C PHE A 282 1.65 -26.56 2.73
N ASP A 283 0.84 -27.38 3.38
CA ASP A 283 0.86 -28.83 3.23
C ASP A 283 0.46 -29.32 1.82
N GLN A 284 -0.11 -28.45 0.99
CA GLN A 284 -0.46 -28.76 -0.40
C GLN A 284 0.77 -28.57 -1.31
N THR A 285 1.38 -29.68 -1.71
CA THR A 285 2.65 -29.76 -2.48
C THR A 285 2.62 -29.09 -3.86
N GLU A 286 1.46 -28.83 -4.46
CA GLU A 286 1.33 -28.18 -5.78
C GLU A 286 1.75 -26.69 -5.76
N PHE A 287 1.87 -26.07 -4.59
CA PHE A 287 2.15 -24.64 -4.40
C PHE A 287 3.50 -24.38 -3.70
N ASP A 288 4.34 -25.42 -3.52
CA ASP A 288 5.57 -25.31 -2.76
C ASP A 288 6.71 -24.69 -3.59
N GLU A 289 6.98 -23.41 -3.36
CA GLU A 289 8.17 -22.69 -3.87
C GLU A 289 9.35 -22.70 -2.88
N THR A 290 9.22 -23.36 -1.74
CA THR A 290 10.19 -23.34 -0.66
C THR A 290 11.52 -24.01 -1.02
N SER A 291 11.54 -24.94 -1.99
CA SER A 291 12.78 -25.56 -2.48
C SER A 291 13.71 -24.55 -3.17
N ILE A 292 13.16 -23.59 -3.91
CA ILE A 292 13.97 -22.55 -4.57
C ILE A 292 14.40 -21.48 -3.55
N ALA A 293 13.53 -21.17 -2.59
CA ALA A 293 13.92 -20.33 -1.47
C ALA A 293 15.11 -20.93 -0.70
N GLN A 294 15.09 -22.26 -0.47
CA GLN A 294 16.21 -22.97 0.16
C GLN A 294 17.48 -22.89 -0.69
N GLU A 295 17.41 -23.08 -2.02
CA GLU A 295 18.58 -22.96 -2.91
C GLU A 295 19.23 -21.56 -2.82
N ILE A 296 18.44 -20.50 -2.76
CA ILE A 296 18.94 -19.13 -2.57
C ILE A 296 19.55 -18.96 -1.18
N ALA A 297 18.89 -19.48 -0.15
CA ALA A 297 19.37 -19.42 1.23
C ALA A 297 20.73 -20.11 1.39
N ASP A 298 20.87 -21.31 0.82
CA ASP A 298 22.12 -22.08 0.83
C ASP A 298 23.24 -21.36 0.06
N ARG A 299 22.90 -20.78 -1.11
CA ARG A 299 23.87 -20.05 -1.93
C ARG A 299 24.47 -18.84 -1.23
N TYR A 300 23.67 -18.14 -0.42
CA TYR A 300 24.08 -16.91 0.26
C TYR A 300 24.34 -17.11 1.77
N GLY A 301 24.23 -18.34 2.27
CA GLY A 301 24.51 -18.67 3.66
C GLY A 301 23.62 -17.93 4.65
N THR A 302 22.33 -17.72 4.30
CA THR A 302 21.38 -17.05 5.20
C THR A 302 20.87 -18.02 6.26
N ASP A 303 20.46 -17.47 7.42
CA ASP A 303 19.75 -18.25 8.45
C ASP A 303 18.27 -18.39 7.98
N HIS A 304 17.99 -19.52 7.31
CA HIS A 304 16.71 -19.74 6.63
C HIS A 304 15.71 -20.48 7.48
N HIS A 305 14.55 -19.86 7.67
CA HIS A 305 13.40 -20.42 8.37
C HIS A 305 12.26 -20.75 7.40
N ARG A 306 12.05 -22.04 7.18
CA ARG A 306 10.86 -22.51 6.46
C ARG A 306 9.73 -22.71 7.46
N ILE A 307 8.70 -21.89 7.36
CA ILE A 307 7.50 -21.96 8.19
C ILE A 307 6.45 -22.73 7.42
N GLN A 308 6.07 -23.91 7.93
CA GLN A 308 5.00 -24.73 7.36
C GLN A 308 3.73 -24.50 8.16
N LEU A 309 2.66 -24.07 7.49
CA LEU A 309 1.36 -23.83 8.11
C LEU A 309 0.39 -24.95 7.75
N SER A 310 -0.32 -25.45 8.74
CA SER A 310 -1.42 -26.37 8.54
C SER A 310 -2.65 -25.67 7.93
N GLU A 311 -3.55 -26.43 7.32
CA GLU A 311 -4.78 -25.88 6.73
C GLU A 311 -5.63 -25.18 7.80
N GLU A 312 -5.74 -25.75 9.01
CA GLU A 312 -6.48 -25.15 10.13
C GLU A 312 -5.89 -23.81 10.57
N GLU A 313 -4.56 -23.70 10.65
CA GLU A 313 -3.88 -22.45 11.01
C GLU A 313 -4.12 -21.35 9.96
N VAL A 314 -4.10 -21.73 8.68
CA VAL A 314 -4.37 -20.79 7.59
C VAL A 314 -5.82 -20.33 7.60
N ILE A 315 -6.79 -21.24 7.76
CA ILE A 315 -8.23 -20.91 7.83
C ILE A 315 -8.52 -19.99 9.02
N ALA A 316 -7.95 -20.29 10.20
CA ALA A 316 -8.05 -19.41 11.37
C ALA A 316 -7.45 -18.03 11.08
N SER A 317 -6.31 -17.99 10.38
CA SER A 317 -5.64 -16.73 10.00
C SER A 317 -6.47 -15.90 8.99
N VAL A 318 -7.23 -16.54 8.10
CA VAL A 318 -8.13 -15.84 7.15
C VAL A 318 -9.19 -15.04 7.91
N THR A 319 -9.88 -15.66 8.87
CA THR A 319 -10.91 -14.98 9.66
C THR A 319 -10.33 -13.88 10.54
N GLU A 320 -9.17 -14.13 11.14
CA GLU A 320 -8.45 -13.15 11.94
C GLU A 320 -8.00 -11.95 11.10
N ALA A 321 -7.42 -12.17 9.90
CA ALA A 321 -6.99 -11.12 8.98
C ALA A 321 -8.14 -10.15 8.66
N VAL A 322 -9.33 -10.67 8.34
CA VAL A 322 -10.51 -9.83 8.09
C VAL A 322 -10.87 -8.99 9.33
N SER A 323 -10.68 -9.53 10.53
CA SER A 323 -10.92 -8.79 11.78
C SER A 323 -9.91 -7.66 12.04
N LYS A 324 -8.70 -7.75 11.49
CA LYS A 324 -7.62 -6.74 11.68
C LYS A 324 -7.68 -5.58 10.70
N LEU A 325 -8.41 -5.70 9.59
CA LEU A 325 -8.49 -4.65 8.56
C LEU A 325 -8.85 -3.29 9.16
N ASP A 326 -8.06 -2.28 8.88
CA ASP A 326 -8.43 -0.87 9.14
C ASP A 326 -9.37 -0.34 8.06
N LEU A 327 -9.04 -0.63 6.79
CA LEU A 327 -9.89 -0.42 5.62
C LEU A 327 -10.11 -1.76 4.88
N PRO A 328 -11.29 -2.00 4.29
CA PRO A 328 -11.56 -3.27 3.63
C PRO A 328 -10.68 -3.46 2.39
N SER A 329 -10.14 -4.68 2.23
CA SER A 329 -9.34 -5.12 1.09
C SER A 329 -9.54 -6.60 0.82
N VAL A 330 -9.53 -6.99 -0.46
CA VAL A 330 -9.70 -8.39 -0.88
C VAL A 330 -8.40 -9.19 -0.86
N ASP A 331 -7.23 -8.54 -0.85
CA ASP A 331 -5.90 -9.17 -1.02
C ASP A 331 -5.07 -9.24 0.28
N ALA A 332 -5.51 -8.56 1.31
CA ALA A 332 -4.80 -8.38 2.59
C ALA A 332 -4.41 -9.68 3.32
N ILE A 333 -5.14 -10.77 3.09
CA ILE A 333 -5.02 -12.04 3.84
C ILE A 333 -3.63 -12.63 3.72
N ASN A 334 -3.10 -12.73 2.50
CA ASN A 334 -1.79 -13.31 2.23
C ASN A 334 -0.70 -12.59 3.03
N THR A 335 -0.74 -11.27 3.02
CA THR A 335 0.22 -10.42 3.76
C THR A 335 0.11 -10.65 5.26
N TYR A 336 -1.12 -10.76 5.80
CA TYR A 336 -1.32 -11.03 7.23
C TYR A 336 -0.75 -12.37 7.65
N ILE A 337 -1.06 -13.45 6.92
CA ILE A 337 -0.60 -14.81 7.23
C ILE A 337 0.92 -14.86 7.28
N VAL A 338 1.58 -14.33 6.23
CA VAL A 338 3.05 -14.34 6.15
C VAL A 338 3.67 -13.46 7.24
N SER A 339 3.13 -12.26 7.45
CA SER A 339 3.64 -11.33 8.48
C SER A 339 3.48 -11.88 9.89
N ARG A 340 2.34 -12.49 10.20
CA ARG A 340 2.07 -13.13 11.50
C ARG A 340 3.05 -14.27 11.77
N ALA A 341 3.27 -15.13 10.76
CA ALA A 341 4.18 -16.25 10.87
C ALA A 341 5.63 -15.80 11.15
N VAL A 342 6.09 -14.74 10.49
CA VAL A 342 7.44 -14.18 10.68
C VAL A 342 7.55 -13.41 12.00
N ALA A 343 6.55 -12.60 12.35
CA ALA A 343 6.56 -11.84 13.61
C ALA A 343 6.60 -12.75 14.86
N ALA A 344 6.02 -13.95 14.78
CA ALA A 344 6.07 -14.96 15.84
C ALA A 344 7.51 -15.40 16.18
N HIS A 345 8.48 -15.14 15.30
CA HIS A 345 9.92 -15.39 15.54
C HIS A 345 10.66 -14.16 16.11
N GLY A 346 9.94 -13.12 16.55
CA GLY A 346 10.51 -11.92 17.14
C GLY A 346 11.07 -10.90 16.13
N VAL A 347 10.79 -11.08 14.84
CA VAL A 347 11.22 -10.16 13.77
C VAL A 347 10.41 -8.87 13.83
N LYS A 348 11.10 -7.72 13.86
CA LYS A 348 10.51 -6.39 13.80
C LYS A 348 10.57 -5.74 12.41
N VAL A 349 11.54 -6.14 11.57
CA VAL A 349 11.78 -5.55 10.24
C VAL A 349 12.03 -6.65 9.22
N ALA A 350 11.33 -6.59 8.08
CA ALA A 350 11.53 -7.53 6.97
C ALA A 350 11.54 -6.82 5.60
N LEU A 351 12.49 -7.21 4.75
CA LEU A 351 12.57 -6.76 3.35
C LEU A 351 11.58 -7.55 2.49
N SER A 352 10.95 -6.88 1.54
CA SER A 352 10.02 -7.46 0.55
C SER A 352 10.43 -7.11 -0.87
N GLY A 353 10.15 -8.01 -1.81
CA GLY A 353 10.34 -7.81 -3.25
C GLY A 353 9.22 -7.01 -3.95
N LEU A 354 8.28 -6.41 -3.22
CA LEU A 354 7.22 -5.57 -3.80
C LEU A 354 7.82 -4.43 -4.64
N GLY A 355 7.17 -4.11 -5.77
CA GLY A 355 7.62 -3.10 -6.73
C GLY A 355 8.31 -3.67 -7.97
N GLY A 356 8.89 -4.87 -7.89
CA GLY A 356 9.58 -5.48 -9.02
C GLY A 356 8.67 -5.83 -10.21
N ASP A 357 7.44 -6.25 -9.95
CA ASP A 357 6.46 -6.55 -11.01
C ASP A 357 6.01 -5.29 -11.76
N GLU A 358 5.81 -4.21 -11.05
CA GLU A 358 5.38 -2.91 -11.56
C GLU A 358 6.46 -2.27 -12.43
N LEU A 359 7.70 -2.31 -11.97
CA LEU A 359 8.82 -1.66 -12.66
C LEU A 359 9.32 -2.45 -13.87
N PHE A 360 9.39 -3.77 -13.77
CA PHE A 360 10.06 -4.62 -14.75
C PHE A 360 9.11 -5.47 -15.61
N GLY A 361 7.80 -5.21 -15.53
CA GLY A 361 6.83 -5.85 -16.42
C GLY A 361 6.47 -7.27 -16.05
N GLY A 362 6.33 -7.57 -14.74
CA GLY A 362 5.98 -8.89 -14.26
C GLY A 362 4.48 -9.26 -14.38
N TYR A 363 3.61 -8.28 -14.62
CA TYR A 363 2.16 -8.50 -14.73
C TYR A 363 1.68 -8.77 -16.15
N PRO A 364 0.56 -9.50 -16.28
CA PRO A 364 -0.07 -9.68 -17.59
C PRO A 364 -0.51 -8.39 -18.27
N SER A 365 -0.71 -7.27 -17.54
CA SER A 365 -1.05 -5.96 -18.10
C SER A 365 -0.05 -5.50 -19.17
N PHE A 366 1.25 -5.74 -18.98
CA PHE A 366 2.30 -5.36 -19.93
C PHE A 366 2.22 -6.11 -21.26
N ARG A 367 1.56 -7.28 -21.30
CA ARG A 367 1.28 -8.07 -22.50
C ARG A 367 -0.10 -7.75 -23.09
N ASP A 368 -1.09 -7.57 -22.21
CA ASP A 368 -2.49 -7.50 -22.60
C ASP A 368 -2.89 -6.09 -23.04
N VAL A 369 -2.36 -5.02 -22.42
CA VAL A 369 -2.70 -3.63 -22.76
C VAL A 369 -2.38 -3.28 -24.21
N PRO A 370 -1.21 -3.62 -24.80
CA PRO A 370 -0.96 -3.36 -26.21
C PRO A 370 -1.97 -4.04 -27.17
N ARG A 371 -2.53 -5.18 -26.76
CA ARG A 371 -3.59 -5.88 -27.51
C ARG A 371 -4.94 -5.18 -27.33
N LEU A 372 -5.24 -4.71 -26.13
CA LEU A 372 -6.47 -3.97 -25.82
C LEU A 372 -6.51 -2.62 -26.55
N GLN A 373 -5.38 -1.97 -26.76
CA GLN A 373 -5.30 -0.74 -27.57
C GLN A 373 -5.84 -0.96 -28.99
N LEU A 374 -5.55 -2.11 -29.61
CA LEU A 374 -6.10 -2.46 -30.92
C LEU A 374 -7.63 -2.60 -30.88
N PHE A 375 -8.20 -3.16 -29.78
CA PHE A 375 -9.64 -3.22 -29.59
C PHE A 375 -10.26 -1.86 -29.31
N ALA A 376 -9.57 -0.96 -28.60
CA ALA A 376 -10.04 0.37 -28.29
C ALA A 376 -10.28 1.24 -29.55
N THR A 377 -9.56 0.97 -30.65
CA THR A 377 -9.73 1.66 -31.95
C THR A 377 -10.93 1.16 -32.76
N LEU A 378 -11.54 0.03 -32.38
CA LEU A 378 -12.71 -0.51 -33.10
C LEU A 378 -13.94 0.40 -32.94
N PRO A 379 -14.78 0.55 -34.00
CA PRO A 379 -16.04 1.24 -33.93
C PRO A 379 -16.94 0.70 -32.83
N SER A 380 -17.70 1.57 -32.18
CA SER A 380 -18.55 1.22 -31.02
C SER A 380 -19.58 0.11 -31.28
N PHE A 381 -20.08 0.01 -32.51
CA PHE A 381 -21.02 -1.05 -32.89
C PHE A 381 -20.38 -2.43 -32.92
N LEU A 382 -19.11 -2.54 -33.38
CA LEU A 382 -18.37 -3.81 -33.37
C LEU A 382 -18.06 -4.26 -31.94
N ARG A 383 -17.70 -3.31 -31.06
CA ARG A 383 -17.48 -3.62 -29.64
C ARG A 383 -18.76 -4.12 -28.95
N ARG A 384 -19.94 -3.55 -29.30
CA ARG A 384 -21.23 -4.06 -28.80
C ARG A 384 -21.53 -5.48 -29.26
N ILE A 385 -21.26 -5.80 -30.52
CA ILE A 385 -21.44 -7.17 -31.04
C ILE A 385 -20.54 -8.16 -30.30
N ILE A 386 -19.28 -7.80 -30.09
CA ILE A 386 -18.34 -8.60 -29.29
C ILE A 386 -18.81 -8.70 -27.83
N GLY A 387 -19.43 -7.62 -27.31
CA GLY A 387 -20.03 -7.55 -25.97
C GLY A 387 -21.14 -8.57 -25.71
N LEU A 388 -21.79 -9.09 -26.75
CA LEU A 388 -22.81 -10.14 -26.63
C LEU A 388 -22.22 -11.55 -26.37
N ALA A 389 -20.90 -11.70 -26.42
CA ALA A 389 -20.21 -12.99 -26.26
C ALA A 389 -19.89 -13.34 -24.81
N GLY A 390 -20.84 -13.19 -23.88
CA GLY A 390 -20.70 -13.61 -22.47
C GLY A 390 -19.84 -12.69 -21.61
N ASN A 391 -19.33 -13.19 -20.47
CA ASN A 391 -18.58 -12.42 -19.45
C ASN A 391 -17.36 -11.64 -19.99
N LEU A 392 -16.67 -12.12 -21.03
CA LEU A 392 -15.58 -11.40 -21.68
C LEU A 392 -16.13 -10.21 -22.48
N GLY A 393 -17.30 -10.39 -23.08
CA GLY A 393 -17.96 -9.34 -23.83
C GLY A 393 -18.43 -8.18 -22.95
N GLU A 394 -19.01 -8.44 -21.79
CA GLU A 394 -19.38 -7.38 -20.82
C GLU A 394 -18.16 -6.55 -20.41
N ARG A 395 -17.03 -7.20 -20.13
CA ARG A 395 -15.77 -6.49 -19.82
C ARG A 395 -15.30 -5.62 -20.97
N LEU A 396 -15.34 -6.13 -22.21
CA LEU A 396 -14.91 -5.36 -23.39
C LEU A 396 -15.85 -4.20 -23.73
N ALA A 397 -17.14 -4.29 -23.35
CA ALA A 397 -18.08 -3.18 -23.51
C ALA A 397 -17.71 -1.96 -22.65
N ASP A 398 -17.13 -2.17 -21.47
CA ASP A 398 -16.67 -1.13 -20.54
C ASP A 398 -15.26 -0.61 -20.85
N LEU A 399 -14.63 -1.04 -21.96
CA LEU A 399 -13.26 -0.66 -22.30
C LEU A 399 -13.16 0.86 -22.54
N PRO A 400 -12.17 1.56 -21.93
CA PRO A 400 -11.91 2.97 -22.21
C PRO A 400 -11.76 3.26 -23.70
N ARG A 401 -12.31 4.38 -24.15
CA ARG A 401 -12.29 4.76 -25.59
C ARG A 401 -11.01 5.45 -26.02
N THR A 402 -10.25 5.97 -25.07
CA THR A 402 -9.04 6.77 -25.33
C THR A 402 -7.90 5.96 -25.95
N GLY A 403 -7.84 4.65 -25.69
CA GLY A 403 -6.70 3.81 -26.07
C GLY A 403 -5.41 4.14 -25.32
N ASP A 404 -5.47 5.03 -24.30
CA ASP A 404 -4.30 5.33 -23.47
C ASP A 404 -3.88 4.11 -22.65
N ALA A 405 -2.58 3.83 -22.64
CA ALA A 405 -2.02 2.65 -22.02
C ALA A 405 -2.20 2.64 -20.49
N ALA A 406 -2.13 3.80 -19.83
CA ALA A 406 -2.34 3.91 -18.39
C ALA A 406 -3.81 3.67 -18.02
N GLU A 407 -4.74 4.25 -18.77
CA GLU A 407 -6.18 4.03 -18.55
C GLU A 407 -6.59 2.58 -18.78
N LEU A 408 -6.04 1.93 -19.82
CA LEU A 408 -6.30 0.51 -20.09
C LEU A 408 -5.70 -0.41 -19.02
N ALA A 409 -4.51 -0.09 -18.51
CA ALA A 409 -3.90 -0.83 -17.42
C ALA A 409 -4.73 -0.69 -16.13
N HIS A 410 -5.15 0.53 -15.81
CA HIS A 410 -6.01 0.82 -14.68
C HIS A 410 -7.35 0.08 -14.80
N TRP A 411 -8.05 0.21 -15.94
CA TRP A 411 -9.29 -0.49 -16.22
C TRP A 411 -9.15 -2.03 -16.04
N ARG A 412 -8.04 -2.60 -16.48
CA ARG A 412 -7.81 -4.05 -16.38
C ARG A 412 -7.83 -4.57 -14.96
N ARG A 413 -7.51 -3.74 -13.96
CA ARG A 413 -7.51 -4.08 -12.53
C ARG A 413 -8.90 -4.06 -11.88
N ARG A 414 -9.95 -3.66 -12.61
CA ARG A 414 -11.32 -3.64 -12.08
C ARG A 414 -11.83 -5.05 -11.78
N PHE A 415 -12.43 -5.21 -10.62
CA PHE A 415 -13.08 -6.46 -10.19
C PHE A 415 -14.49 -6.58 -10.80
N PHE A 416 -15.28 -5.51 -10.75
CA PHE A 416 -16.64 -5.47 -11.29
C PHE A 416 -16.72 -4.51 -12.48
N THR A 417 -17.53 -4.89 -13.46
CA THR A 417 -17.89 -4.04 -14.61
C THR A 417 -18.86 -2.96 -14.18
N ASP A 418 -18.97 -1.87 -14.97
CA ASP A 418 -19.95 -0.82 -14.72
C ASP A 418 -21.38 -1.38 -14.73
N GLU A 419 -21.68 -2.35 -15.58
CA GLU A 419 -22.97 -3.02 -15.62
C GLU A 419 -23.24 -3.80 -14.33
N SER A 420 -22.26 -4.52 -13.81
CA SER A 420 -22.41 -5.21 -12.53
C SER A 420 -22.64 -4.24 -11.37
N ILE A 421 -21.99 -3.06 -11.39
CA ILE A 421 -22.19 -2.01 -10.38
C ILE A 421 -23.60 -1.41 -10.47
N ARG A 422 -24.11 -1.13 -11.70
CA ARG A 422 -25.49 -0.66 -11.88
C ARG A 422 -26.53 -1.69 -11.41
N ARG A 423 -26.28 -2.98 -11.67
CA ARG A 423 -27.15 -4.07 -11.17
C ARG A 423 -27.13 -4.18 -9.63
N ALA A 424 -26.05 -3.78 -8.99
CA ALA A 424 -25.98 -3.63 -7.54
C ALA A 424 -26.71 -2.38 -7.02
N GLY A 425 -27.33 -1.55 -7.88
CA GLY A 425 -27.98 -0.30 -7.50
C GLY A 425 -27.00 0.74 -6.97
N LEU A 426 -25.78 0.79 -7.53
CA LEU A 426 -24.72 1.67 -7.10
C LEU A 426 -24.29 2.63 -8.23
N PRO A 427 -23.84 3.86 -7.89
CA PRO A 427 -23.26 4.78 -8.86
C PRO A 427 -21.91 4.25 -9.36
N ILE A 428 -21.51 4.65 -10.56
CA ILE A 428 -20.16 4.32 -11.07
C ILE A 428 -19.14 5.25 -10.39
N ALA A 429 -18.12 4.70 -9.75
CA ALA A 429 -17.04 5.50 -9.17
C ALA A 429 -16.19 6.14 -10.29
N ALA A 430 -15.85 7.41 -10.09
CA ALA A 430 -15.19 8.25 -11.11
C ALA A 430 -13.64 8.20 -11.02
N GLU A 431 -13.07 7.13 -10.47
CA GLU A 431 -11.60 7.03 -10.36
C GLU A 431 -10.95 6.77 -11.72
N THR A 432 -9.97 7.57 -12.07
CA THR A 432 -9.19 7.50 -13.31
C THR A 432 -7.70 7.22 -13.02
N ALA A 433 -6.98 6.75 -14.04
CA ALA A 433 -5.52 6.63 -13.95
C ALA A 433 -4.86 8.01 -13.80
N ASP A 434 -3.75 8.08 -13.05
CA ASP A 434 -2.91 9.28 -13.02
C ASP A 434 -2.13 9.40 -14.35
N ILE A 435 -2.62 10.25 -15.23
CA ILE A 435 -1.98 10.58 -16.53
C ILE A 435 -1.25 11.92 -16.52
N SER A 436 -1.11 12.54 -15.35
CA SER A 436 -0.52 13.89 -15.20
C SER A 436 0.99 13.94 -15.44
N VAL A 437 1.66 12.78 -15.48
CA VAL A 437 3.11 12.66 -15.64
C VAL A 437 3.45 12.35 -17.09
N ALA A 438 4.36 13.11 -17.68
CA ALA A 438 4.88 12.86 -19.02
C ALA A 438 5.87 11.67 -18.98
N LEU A 439 5.49 10.55 -19.59
CA LEU A 439 6.25 9.31 -19.63
C LEU A 439 6.68 8.98 -21.07
N PRO A 440 7.85 8.35 -21.27
CA PRO A 440 8.47 8.21 -22.60
C PRO A 440 7.70 7.25 -23.54
N ASP A 441 7.00 6.27 -23.00
CA ASP A 441 6.36 5.21 -23.78
C ASP A 441 5.22 4.49 -23.04
N ASP A 442 4.51 3.60 -23.73
CA ASP A 442 3.38 2.85 -23.16
C ASP A 442 3.81 1.87 -22.07
N PHE A 443 5.02 1.32 -22.11
CA PHE A 443 5.52 0.48 -21.03
C PHE A 443 5.62 1.28 -19.73
N ALA A 444 6.20 2.48 -19.79
CA ALA A 444 6.30 3.38 -18.65
C ALA A 444 4.93 3.84 -18.14
N ARG A 445 3.96 4.08 -19.05
CA ARG A 445 2.57 4.42 -18.69
C ARG A 445 1.87 3.28 -17.98
N ILE A 446 2.03 2.04 -18.45
CA ILE A 446 1.50 0.85 -17.76
C ILE A 446 2.14 0.72 -16.38
N SER A 447 3.47 0.82 -16.30
CA SER A 447 4.23 0.76 -15.05
C SER A 447 3.74 1.81 -14.04
N TRP A 448 3.56 3.05 -14.49
CA TRP A 448 3.04 4.14 -13.65
C TRP A 448 1.60 3.88 -13.16
N ALA A 449 0.73 3.39 -14.03
CA ALA A 449 -0.64 3.04 -13.67
C ALA A 449 -0.70 1.88 -12.65
N GLU A 450 0.20 0.90 -12.77
CA GLU A 450 0.32 -0.18 -11.78
C GLU A 450 0.85 0.35 -10.43
N LEU A 451 1.87 1.22 -10.43
CA LEU A 451 2.42 1.83 -9.22
C LEU A 451 1.41 2.74 -8.50
N THR A 452 0.73 3.62 -9.24
CA THR A 452 -0.18 4.62 -8.64
C THR A 452 -1.60 4.09 -8.43
N GLY A 453 -1.96 3.02 -9.11
CA GLY A 453 -3.24 2.34 -8.99
C GLY A 453 -3.19 1.15 -8.04
N TYR A 454 -2.96 -0.04 -8.57
CA TYR A 454 -3.04 -1.30 -7.83
C TYR A 454 -2.03 -1.40 -6.68
N MET A 455 -0.75 -1.04 -6.91
CA MET A 455 0.28 -1.05 -5.88
C MET A 455 -0.12 -0.17 -4.69
N ARG A 456 -0.40 1.10 -4.93
CA ARG A 456 -0.69 2.08 -3.88
C ARG A 456 -1.99 1.77 -3.15
N ARG A 457 -3.07 1.53 -3.92
CA ARG A 457 -4.41 1.34 -3.38
C ARG A 457 -4.58 0.04 -2.60
N MET A 458 -3.91 -1.03 -3.03
CA MET A 458 -4.07 -2.37 -2.47
C MET A 458 -2.78 -2.87 -1.83
N LEU A 459 -1.72 -3.12 -2.61
CA LEU A 459 -0.55 -3.84 -2.11
C LEU A 459 0.21 -3.10 -1.00
N LEU A 460 0.48 -1.80 -1.15
CA LEU A 460 1.19 -1.02 -0.11
C LEU A 460 0.35 -0.82 1.13
N ARG A 461 -0.95 -0.53 0.95
CA ARG A 461 -1.86 -0.41 2.08
C ARG A 461 -1.99 -1.74 2.83
N ASP A 462 -2.14 -2.84 2.12
CA ASP A 462 -2.25 -4.17 2.73
C ASP A 462 -0.91 -4.59 3.34
N ALA A 463 0.22 -4.26 2.72
CA ALA A 463 1.53 -4.46 3.29
C ALA A 463 1.67 -3.73 4.64
N ASP A 464 1.28 -2.45 4.71
CA ASP A 464 1.37 -1.68 5.95
C ASP A 464 0.35 -2.16 7.00
N GLN A 465 -0.97 -2.19 6.66
CA GLN A 465 -1.99 -2.49 7.68
C GLN A 465 -1.88 -3.92 8.23
N MET A 466 -1.50 -4.90 7.41
CA MET A 466 -1.46 -6.30 7.83
C MET A 466 -0.16 -6.68 8.53
N SER A 467 0.98 -6.15 8.09
CA SER A 467 2.23 -6.37 8.79
C SER A 467 2.25 -5.62 10.14
N MET A 468 1.72 -4.39 10.15
CA MET A 468 1.63 -3.63 11.40
C MET A 468 0.58 -4.16 12.37
N ALA A 469 -0.43 -4.89 11.91
CA ALA A 469 -1.35 -5.60 12.80
C ALA A 469 -0.64 -6.61 13.73
N VAL A 470 0.59 -7.00 13.39
CA VAL A 470 1.48 -7.88 14.16
C VAL A 470 2.83 -7.20 14.50
N SER A 471 2.90 -5.87 14.45
CA SER A 471 4.09 -5.07 14.79
C SER A 471 5.33 -5.42 13.96
N LEU A 472 5.16 -5.73 12.67
CA LEU A 472 6.23 -6.02 11.73
C LEU A 472 6.36 -4.90 10.70
N GLU A 473 7.52 -4.26 10.60
CA GLU A 473 7.81 -3.29 9.55
C GLU A 473 8.20 -3.97 8.25
N MET A 474 7.42 -3.77 7.19
CA MET A 474 7.77 -4.21 5.85
C MET A 474 8.48 -3.09 5.08
N ARG A 475 9.65 -3.39 4.49
CA ARG A 475 10.45 -2.49 3.65
C ARG A 475 10.48 -2.97 2.22
N VAL A 476 10.48 -2.03 1.26
CA VAL A 476 10.24 -2.30 -0.18
C VAL A 476 11.31 -1.66 -1.07
N PRO A 477 12.53 -2.21 -1.15
CA PRO A 477 13.67 -1.59 -1.83
C PRO A 477 13.41 -1.23 -3.31
N PHE A 478 12.61 -2.02 -4.05
CA PHE A 478 12.27 -1.69 -5.44
C PHE A 478 11.42 -0.43 -5.60
N LEU A 479 10.87 0.09 -4.49
CA LEU A 479 10.13 1.35 -4.48
C LEU A 479 11.00 2.54 -4.03
N ASP A 480 12.31 2.42 -4.02
CA ASP A 480 13.20 3.58 -3.96
C ASP A 480 12.92 4.52 -5.15
N HIS A 481 12.70 5.81 -4.86
CA HIS A 481 12.22 6.73 -5.89
C HIS A 481 13.25 7.01 -6.99
N GLU A 482 14.55 6.96 -6.71
CA GLU A 482 15.60 7.14 -7.72
C GLU A 482 15.63 5.94 -8.68
N LEU A 483 15.45 4.73 -8.13
CA LEU A 483 15.28 3.52 -8.93
C LEU A 483 14.01 3.59 -9.78
N VAL A 484 12.88 3.98 -9.19
CA VAL A 484 11.59 4.15 -9.89
C VAL A 484 11.72 5.16 -11.02
N GLU A 485 12.26 6.35 -10.76
CA GLU A 485 12.47 7.40 -11.77
C GLU A 485 13.38 6.93 -12.90
N TYR A 486 14.46 6.23 -12.56
CA TYR A 486 15.38 5.71 -13.55
C TYR A 486 14.71 4.68 -14.47
N VAL A 487 14.04 3.68 -13.90
CA VAL A 487 13.40 2.62 -14.72
C VAL A 487 12.24 3.17 -15.55
N LEU A 488 11.42 4.07 -15.01
CA LEU A 488 10.35 4.72 -15.77
C LEU A 488 10.90 5.52 -16.96
N GLY A 489 12.04 6.18 -16.79
CA GLY A 489 12.68 7.00 -17.80
C GLY A 489 13.37 6.23 -18.93
N LEU A 490 13.67 4.93 -18.75
CA LEU A 490 14.31 4.13 -19.79
C LEU A 490 13.39 3.92 -21.00
N PRO A 491 13.92 3.93 -22.24
CA PRO A 491 13.15 3.59 -23.45
C PRO A 491 12.64 2.15 -23.42
N VAL A 492 11.47 1.90 -24.01
CA VAL A 492 10.88 0.55 -24.11
C VAL A 492 11.80 -0.44 -24.83
N ALA A 493 12.55 -0.01 -25.82
CA ALA A 493 13.53 -0.86 -26.51
C ALA A 493 14.60 -1.41 -25.55
N THR A 494 15.02 -0.62 -24.58
CA THR A 494 15.95 -1.04 -23.52
C THR A 494 15.29 -2.02 -22.55
N LYS A 495 14.08 -1.70 -22.09
CA LYS A 495 13.31 -2.54 -21.15
C LYS A 495 12.98 -3.92 -21.72
N LYS A 496 12.68 -3.99 -23.03
CA LYS A 496 12.31 -5.22 -23.75
C LYS A 496 13.49 -5.89 -24.48
N ARG A 497 14.70 -5.41 -24.30
CA ARG A 497 15.89 -5.97 -24.97
C ARG A 497 16.17 -7.41 -24.58
N TYR A 498 15.87 -7.76 -23.34
CA TYR A 498 16.12 -9.07 -22.76
C TYR A 498 14.83 -9.87 -22.69
N SER A 499 14.91 -11.14 -23.09
CA SER A 499 13.75 -12.04 -23.14
C SER A 499 13.33 -12.51 -21.75
N GLY A 500 12.09 -12.97 -21.64
CA GLY A 500 11.52 -13.52 -20.40
C GLY A 500 10.80 -12.49 -19.54
N VAL A 501 10.22 -12.98 -18.45
CA VAL A 501 9.55 -12.13 -17.45
C VAL A 501 10.61 -11.34 -16.70
N LYS A 502 10.44 -9.99 -16.61
CA LYS A 502 11.40 -9.10 -15.97
C LYS A 502 12.82 -9.20 -16.54
N GLY A 503 12.95 -9.42 -17.88
CA GLY A 503 14.23 -9.70 -18.53
C GLY A 503 15.33 -8.69 -18.22
N LEU A 504 15.02 -7.38 -18.10
CA LEU A 504 15.99 -6.36 -17.71
C LEU A 504 16.49 -6.55 -16.26
N LEU A 505 15.63 -6.89 -15.32
CA LEU A 505 16.03 -7.17 -13.92
C LEU A 505 16.88 -8.44 -13.84
N VAL A 506 16.44 -9.50 -14.52
CA VAL A 506 17.17 -10.77 -14.57
C VAL A 506 18.57 -10.56 -15.16
N GLU A 507 18.71 -9.81 -16.27
CA GLU A 507 20.03 -9.53 -16.86
C GLU A 507 20.91 -8.71 -15.94
N THR A 508 20.33 -7.70 -15.27
CA THR A 508 21.07 -6.83 -14.33
C THR A 508 21.60 -7.60 -13.10
N CYS A 509 20.87 -8.63 -12.68
CA CYS A 509 21.18 -9.40 -11.47
C CYS A 509 21.49 -10.88 -11.77
N ARG A 510 21.87 -11.22 -13.01
CA ARG A 510 22.08 -12.60 -13.47
C ARG A 510 23.12 -13.36 -12.63
N ASP A 511 24.18 -12.66 -12.22
CA ASP A 511 25.24 -13.21 -11.36
C ASP A 511 24.74 -13.62 -9.96
N LEU A 512 23.64 -13.02 -9.51
CA LEU A 512 23.04 -13.31 -8.21
C LEU A 512 22.07 -14.50 -8.25
N LEU A 513 21.45 -14.76 -9.38
CA LEU A 513 20.32 -15.68 -9.49
C LEU A 513 20.72 -17.02 -10.12
N PRO A 514 20.40 -18.18 -9.51
CA PRO A 514 20.48 -19.46 -10.20
C PRO A 514 19.39 -19.55 -11.29
N ALA A 515 19.60 -20.38 -12.30
CA ALA A 515 18.69 -20.56 -13.43
C ALA A 515 17.27 -21.00 -12.97
N SER A 516 17.20 -21.79 -11.92
CA SER A 516 15.95 -22.24 -11.30
C SER A 516 14.97 -21.11 -10.91
N VAL A 517 15.47 -19.89 -10.67
CA VAL A 517 14.66 -18.73 -10.29
C VAL A 517 13.95 -18.11 -11.49
N TYR A 518 14.60 -18.02 -12.66
CA TYR A 518 14.08 -17.26 -13.81
C TYR A 518 13.71 -18.11 -15.03
N ASP A 519 14.16 -19.38 -15.12
CA ASP A 519 13.85 -20.29 -16.24
C ASP A 519 12.56 -21.10 -16.00
N ARG A 520 11.60 -20.54 -15.26
CA ARG A 520 10.32 -21.19 -14.96
C ARG A 520 9.14 -20.23 -15.10
N PRO A 521 7.92 -20.77 -15.29
CA PRO A 521 6.72 -19.94 -15.20
C PRO A 521 6.59 -19.30 -13.82
N LYS A 522 6.23 -18.01 -13.79
CA LYS A 522 5.92 -17.32 -12.53
C LYS A 522 4.78 -18.04 -11.82
N ARG A 523 5.00 -18.43 -10.60
CA ARG A 523 3.96 -18.85 -9.66
C ARG A 523 3.85 -17.78 -8.58
N GLY A 524 2.68 -17.56 -8.04
CA GLY A 524 2.45 -16.66 -6.92
C GLY A 524 2.05 -17.45 -5.71
N PHE A 525 2.14 -16.85 -4.54
CA PHE A 525 1.55 -17.37 -3.32
C PHE A 525 0.02 -17.37 -3.47
N ILE A 526 -0.54 -18.50 -3.81
CA ILE A 526 -1.97 -18.64 -4.10
C ILE A 526 -2.60 -19.58 -3.07
N LEU A 527 -3.51 -19.04 -2.29
CA LEU A 527 -4.35 -19.83 -1.38
C LEU A 527 -5.49 -20.50 -2.16
N PRO A 528 -5.90 -21.74 -1.82
CA PRO A 528 -7.03 -22.42 -2.45
C PRO A 528 -8.38 -21.85 -1.98
N MET A 529 -8.51 -20.54 -2.00
CA MET A 529 -9.67 -19.79 -1.47
C MET A 529 -11.01 -20.29 -2.05
N LYS A 530 -11.03 -20.61 -3.35
CA LYS A 530 -12.25 -21.15 -3.98
C LYS A 530 -12.75 -22.42 -3.30
N GLN A 531 -11.83 -23.32 -2.96
CA GLN A 531 -12.14 -24.58 -2.27
C GLN A 531 -12.58 -24.31 -0.83
N TRP A 532 -11.84 -23.46 -0.11
CA TRP A 532 -12.16 -23.12 1.28
C TRP A 532 -13.50 -22.39 1.42
N MET A 533 -13.82 -21.49 0.53
CA MET A 533 -15.12 -20.80 0.53
C MET A 533 -16.31 -21.73 0.31
N ARG A 534 -16.11 -22.90 -0.30
CA ARG A 534 -17.14 -23.96 -0.47
C ARG A 534 -17.11 -25.01 0.64
N GLY A 535 -16.06 -25.03 1.43
CA GLY A 535 -15.81 -26.01 2.49
C GLY A 535 -15.68 -25.33 3.85
N PRO A 536 -14.49 -25.33 4.46
CA PRO A 536 -14.31 -24.91 5.86
C PRO A 536 -14.66 -23.44 6.14
N LEU A 537 -14.60 -22.57 5.14
CA LEU A 537 -15.02 -21.16 5.27
C LEU A 537 -16.48 -20.90 4.86
N ALA A 538 -17.26 -21.93 4.47
CA ALA A 538 -18.61 -21.72 3.94
C ALA A 538 -19.51 -20.93 4.90
N LYS A 539 -19.46 -21.25 6.20
CA LYS A 539 -20.22 -20.52 7.24
C LYS A 539 -19.79 -19.06 7.32
N PHE A 540 -18.47 -18.78 7.30
CA PHE A 540 -17.95 -17.43 7.32
C PHE A 540 -18.37 -16.64 6.06
N VAL A 541 -18.40 -17.31 4.90
CA VAL A 541 -18.90 -16.72 3.65
C VAL A 541 -20.37 -16.34 3.77
N ASP A 542 -21.23 -17.26 4.23
CA ASP A 542 -22.66 -17.01 4.36
C ASP A 542 -22.94 -15.89 5.36
N GLU A 543 -22.28 -15.88 6.54
CA GLU A 543 -22.40 -14.81 7.52
C GLU A 543 -22.02 -13.43 6.94
N GLY A 544 -20.92 -13.36 6.17
CA GLY A 544 -20.51 -12.10 5.53
C GLY A 544 -21.52 -11.61 4.48
N LEU A 545 -22.07 -12.51 3.68
CA LEU A 545 -23.10 -12.18 2.69
C LEU A 545 -24.40 -11.71 3.35
N ASP A 546 -24.84 -12.38 4.41
CA ASP A 546 -26.04 -12.00 5.18
C ASP A 546 -25.87 -10.64 5.84
N GLU A 547 -24.67 -10.30 6.36
CA GLU A 547 -24.39 -8.98 6.90
C GLU A 547 -24.39 -7.89 5.80
N ALA A 548 -23.89 -8.20 4.60
CA ALA A 548 -23.94 -7.25 3.47
C ALA A 548 -25.38 -6.92 3.06
N ILE A 549 -26.28 -7.92 3.11
CA ILE A 549 -27.72 -7.75 2.83
C ILE A 549 -28.39 -7.03 4.01
N GLY A 550 -28.24 -7.53 5.24
CA GLY A 550 -28.93 -7.03 6.42
C GLY A 550 -28.61 -5.57 6.75
N ARG A 551 -27.39 -5.11 6.41
CA ARG A 551 -26.93 -3.71 6.53
C ARG A 551 -27.25 -2.86 5.30
N GLN A 552 -28.02 -3.39 4.36
CA GLN A 552 -28.43 -2.72 3.13
C GLN A 552 -27.27 -2.23 2.25
N LEU A 553 -26.08 -2.82 2.39
CA LEU A 553 -24.91 -2.45 1.58
C LEU A 553 -25.15 -2.83 0.11
N LEU A 554 -25.76 -3.99 -0.10
CA LEU A 554 -26.05 -4.57 -1.41
C LEU A 554 -27.46 -5.16 -1.46
N PRO A 555 -28.15 -5.10 -2.62
CA PRO A 555 -29.45 -5.76 -2.79
C PRO A 555 -29.32 -7.29 -2.64
N GLU A 556 -30.27 -7.90 -1.94
CA GLU A 556 -30.32 -9.36 -1.75
C GLU A 556 -30.27 -10.11 -3.09
N VAL A 557 -31.03 -9.68 -4.08
CA VAL A 557 -31.06 -10.30 -5.41
C VAL A 557 -29.66 -10.34 -6.02
N PHE A 558 -28.91 -9.24 -5.96
CA PHE A 558 -27.53 -9.18 -6.48
C PHE A 558 -26.60 -10.15 -5.74
N VAL A 559 -26.64 -10.17 -4.41
CA VAL A 559 -25.80 -11.05 -3.59
C VAL A 559 -26.09 -12.53 -3.87
N LYS A 560 -27.38 -12.92 -3.93
CA LYS A 560 -27.80 -14.29 -4.22
C LYS A 560 -27.41 -14.73 -5.64
N GLU A 561 -27.49 -13.82 -6.63
CA GLU A 561 -27.00 -14.10 -7.99
C GLU A 561 -25.49 -14.36 -8.02
N MET A 562 -24.68 -13.54 -7.30
CA MET A 562 -23.23 -13.73 -7.21
C MET A 562 -22.89 -15.06 -6.52
N GLN A 563 -23.57 -15.39 -5.42
CA GLN A 563 -23.41 -16.66 -4.72
C GLN A 563 -23.75 -17.86 -5.64
N ALA A 564 -24.88 -17.80 -6.35
CA ALA A 564 -25.27 -18.86 -7.29
C ALA A 564 -24.30 -18.99 -8.47
N ALA A 565 -23.79 -17.87 -8.99
CA ALA A 565 -22.79 -17.89 -10.07
C ALA A 565 -21.47 -18.50 -9.60
N PHE A 566 -21.03 -18.21 -8.37
CA PHE A 566 -19.85 -18.82 -7.76
C PHE A 566 -20.01 -20.34 -7.58
N GLN A 567 -21.16 -20.81 -7.09
CA GLN A 567 -21.44 -22.24 -6.92
C GLN A 567 -21.42 -23.00 -8.25
N ARG A 568 -21.79 -22.34 -9.36
CA ARG A 568 -21.80 -22.90 -10.72
C ARG A 568 -20.50 -22.70 -11.50
N ASP A 569 -19.40 -22.25 -10.85
CA ASP A 569 -18.10 -21.93 -11.48
C ASP A 569 -18.16 -20.83 -12.56
N ARG A 570 -19.16 -19.94 -12.52
CA ARG A 570 -19.33 -18.83 -13.44
C ARG A 570 -18.81 -17.49 -12.90
N LEU A 571 -18.35 -17.48 -11.64
CA LEU A 571 -17.81 -16.27 -10.98
C LEU A 571 -16.44 -16.59 -10.37
N HIS A 572 -15.47 -15.71 -10.62
CA HIS A 572 -14.17 -15.81 -9.93
C HIS A 572 -14.35 -15.55 -8.42
N TRP A 573 -13.71 -16.35 -7.59
CA TRP A 573 -13.88 -16.33 -6.13
C TRP A 573 -13.64 -14.95 -5.50
N THR A 574 -12.70 -14.15 -6.03
CA THR A 574 -12.37 -12.81 -5.51
C THR A 574 -13.56 -11.85 -5.51
N ARG A 575 -14.46 -11.99 -6.48
CA ARG A 575 -15.68 -11.14 -6.54
C ARG A 575 -16.66 -11.49 -5.43
N LEU A 576 -16.90 -12.76 -5.16
CA LEU A 576 -17.75 -13.16 -4.02
C LEU A 576 -17.07 -12.78 -2.71
N TRP A 577 -15.75 -13.01 -2.63
CA TRP A 577 -14.95 -12.68 -1.46
C TRP A 577 -14.99 -11.18 -1.11
N SER A 578 -15.03 -10.29 -2.10
CA SER A 578 -15.17 -8.85 -1.83
C SER A 578 -16.49 -8.52 -1.10
N LEU A 579 -17.58 -9.20 -1.42
CA LEU A 579 -18.86 -9.01 -0.73
C LEU A 579 -18.77 -9.51 0.72
N VAL A 580 -18.13 -10.67 0.92
CA VAL A 580 -17.91 -11.28 2.25
C VAL A 580 -17.09 -10.35 3.16
N VAL A 581 -15.96 -9.84 2.65
CA VAL A 581 -15.10 -8.90 3.40
C VAL A 581 -15.86 -7.63 3.75
N LEU A 582 -16.61 -7.06 2.81
CA LEU A 582 -17.42 -5.86 3.04
C LEU A 582 -18.45 -6.07 4.15
N GLY A 583 -19.16 -7.21 4.14
CA GLY A 583 -20.17 -7.54 5.14
C GLY A 583 -19.56 -7.69 6.54
N HIS A 584 -18.49 -8.47 6.69
CA HIS A 584 -17.80 -8.63 7.97
C HIS A 584 -17.18 -7.31 8.46
N TYR A 585 -16.59 -6.52 7.57
CA TYR A 585 -16.06 -5.20 7.91
C TYR A 585 -17.16 -4.29 8.45
N ALA A 586 -18.28 -4.18 7.75
CA ALA A 586 -19.42 -3.36 8.16
C ALA A 586 -20.06 -3.85 9.47
N LYS A 587 -20.15 -5.18 9.69
CA LYS A 587 -20.59 -5.76 10.96
C LYS A 587 -19.74 -5.27 12.12
N ARG A 588 -18.42 -5.44 12.01
CA ARG A 588 -17.47 -5.06 13.06
C ARG A 588 -17.50 -3.57 13.39
N ARG A 589 -17.70 -2.72 12.36
CA ARG A 589 -17.75 -1.27 12.48
C ARG A 589 -19.16 -0.72 12.64
N GLN A 590 -20.16 -1.59 12.77
CA GLN A 590 -21.58 -1.24 12.91
C GLN A 590 -22.06 -0.23 11.84
N LEU A 591 -21.57 -0.40 10.61
CA LEU A 591 -21.88 0.47 9.50
C LEU A 591 -23.14 0.00 8.76
N VAL A 592 -23.92 0.95 8.26
CA VAL A 592 -25.07 0.73 7.37
C VAL A 592 -24.95 1.66 6.17
N ARG A 593 -25.56 1.30 5.03
CA ARG A 593 -25.56 2.18 3.85
C ARG A 593 -26.51 3.37 4.08
N THR A 594 -26.05 4.59 3.74
CA THR A 594 -26.95 5.76 3.67
C THR A 594 -27.96 5.58 2.54
N PRO A 595 -29.23 5.99 2.73
CA PRO A 595 -30.15 6.12 1.61
C PRO A 595 -29.58 7.09 0.56
N ASP A 596 -29.81 6.80 -0.72
CA ASP A 596 -29.50 7.75 -1.80
C ASP A 596 -30.34 9.02 -1.62
N GLU A 597 -29.71 10.17 -1.47
CA GLU A 597 -30.40 11.46 -1.40
C GLU A 597 -31.21 11.77 -2.68
N ASN A 598 -30.94 11.07 -3.78
CA ASN A 598 -31.62 11.20 -5.08
C ASN A 598 -32.58 10.04 -5.42
N SER A 599 -32.85 9.12 -4.49
CA SER A 599 -33.85 8.08 -4.74
C SER A 599 -35.25 8.69 -4.58
N PRO A 600 -36.13 8.68 -5.62
CA PRO A 600 -37.52 9.15 -5.46
C PRO A 600 -38.19 8.23 -4.44
N ILE A 601 -38.43 8.74 -3.24
CA ILE A 601 -39.27 8.10 -2.23
C ILE A 601 -40.64 7.90 -2.87
N HIS A 602 -40.98 6.67 -3.17
CA HIS A 602 -42.33 6.30 -3.47
C HIS A 602 -43.20 6.57 -2.23
N SER A 603 -43.77 7.76 -2.19
CA SER A 603 -44.91 8.07 -1.33
C SER A 603 -46.10 7.27 -1.83
N HIS A 604 -46.29 6.09 -1.30
CA HIS A 604 -47.61 5.43 -1.30
C HIS A 604 -47.97 5.14 0.14
N ARG A 605 -48.79 6.06 0.67
CA ARG A 605 -49.84 5.78 1.64
C ARG A 605 -51.17 5.96 0.98
#